data_7b6a82353e5fb5c279ca5e250fcce92f
#
_entry.id   7b6a82353e5fb5c279ca5e250fcce92f
#
_cell.length_a   1.000
_cell.length_b   1.000
_cell.length_c   1.000
_cell.angle_alpha   90.00
_cell.angle_beta   90.00
_cell.angle_gamma   90.00
#
_symmetry.space_group_name_H-M   'P 1'
#
loop_
_entity.id
_entity.type
_entity.pdbx_description
1 polymer ?
#
loop_
_entity_poly.entity_id
_entity_poly.type
_entity_poly.pdbx_seq_one_letter_code
_entity_poly.pdbx_strand_id
1 'polypeptide(L)'
;MSNIELNKIYVEDCLDTMAKMEEDMIDLVVTSPPYDNLRKYNGYSFDFESIACQLYRVMKPGGVIVWVVGDSIDKNGSESLTSFKQAIYFKECGFNIHDTMLYKKAGMRFPERRRYAQIFEYMFVI
;
A
#
# COMPACT_ATOMS: atom_id res chain seq x y z
N MET A 1 20.11 -9.88 -16.20
CA MET A 1 20.72 -8.81 -15.38
C MET A 1 19.68 -7.73 -15.10
N SER A 2 19.69 -7.22 -13.88
CA SER A 2 18.84 -6.09 -13.52
C SER A 2 19.33 -4.82 -14.22
N ASN A 3 18.37 -4.05 -14.77
CA ASN A 3 18.66 -2.72 -15.35
C ASN A 3 18.44 -1.59 -14.33
N ILE A 4 18.44 -1.94 -13.04
CA ILE A 4 18.22 -1.01 -11.94
C ILE A 4 19.55 -0.58 -11.34
N GLU A 5 19.71 0.73 -11.19
CA GLU A 5 20.82 1.34 -10.45
C GLU A 5 20.42 1.57 -9.00
N LEU A 6 21.34 1.27 -8.08
CA LEU A 6 21.13 1.53 -6.66
C LEU A 6 21.27 3.02 -6.35
N ASN A 7 20.67 3.45 -5.24
CA ASN A 7 20.77 4.82 -4.73
C ASN A 7 20.25 5.87 -5.72
N LYS A 8 19.19 5.53 -6.44
CA LYS A 8 18.57 6.38 -7.46
C LYS A 8 17.06 6.49 -7.24
N ILE A 9 16.53 7.66 -7.52
CA ILE A 9 15.08 7.90 -7.54
C ILE A 9 14.59 7.70 -8.97
N TYR A 10 13.58 6.84 -9.14
CA TYR A 10 12.95 6.57 -10.43
C TYR A 10 11.62 7.31 -10.49
N VAL A 11 11.50 8.23 -11.44
CA VAL A 11 10.28 9.02 -11.66
C VAL A 11 9.49 8.38 -12.79
N GLU A 12 8.82 7.29 -12.48
CA GLU A 12 8.01 6.52 -13.43
C GLU A 12 6.99 5.66 -12.68
N ASP A 13 6.12 4.98 -13.38
CA ASP A 13 5.22 4.01 -12.79
C ASP A 13 6.04 2.90 -12.11
N CYS A 14 5.70 2.58 -10.87
CA CYS A 14 6.43 1.58 -10.11
C CYS A 14 6.40 0.19 -10.77
N LEU A 15 5.34 -0.12 -11.52
CA LEU A 15 5.29 -1.37 -12.29
C LEU A 15 6.38 -1.43 -13.36
N ASP A 16 6.65 -0.31 -14.03
CA ASP A 16 7.72 -0.23 -15.02
C ASP A 16 9.09 -0.40 -14.36
N THR A 17 9.27 0.22 -13.21
CA THR A 17 10.53 0.08 -12.44
C THR A 17 10.72 -1.36 -11.97
N MET A 18 9.70 -1.95 -11.36
CA MET A 18 9.78 -3.34 -10.87
C MET A 18 9.99 -4.35 -11.99
N ALA A 19 9.46 -4.09 -13.19
CA ALA A 19 9.68 -4.96 -14.34
C ALA A 19 11.15 -5.08 -14.73
N LYS A 20 11.97 -4.08 -14.40
CA LYS A 20 13.42 -4.06 -14.65
C LYS A 20 14.23 -4.75 -13.55
N MET A 21 13.61 -5.06 -12.42
CA MET A 21 14.26 -5.69 -11.27
C MET A 21 14.34 -7.20 -11.43
N GLU A 22 15.40 -7.78 -10.89
CA GLU A 22 15.50 -9.23 -10.73
C GLU A 22 14.60 -9.70 -9.58
N GLU A 23 14.38 -11.00 -9.52
CA GLU A 23 13.70 -11.63 -8.38
C GLU A 23 14.56 -11.49 -7.12
N ASP A 24 13.92 -11.47 -5.96
CA ASP A 24 14.60 -11.49 -4.65
C ASP A 24 15.64 -10.37 -4.51
N MET A 25 15.30 -9.16 -4.93
CA MET A 25 16.22 -8.04 -4.96
C MET A 25 16.04 -7.05 -3.80
N ILE A 26 14.83 -6.90 -3.29
CA ILE A 26 14.46 -5.83 -2.35
C ILE A 26 14.35 -6.34 -0.92
N ASP A 27 14.98 -5.63 0.01
CA ASP A 27 14.96 -5.95 1.44
C ASP A 27 13.80 -5.30 2.18
N LEU A 28 13.45 -4.07 1.82
CA LEU A 28 12.45 -3.27 2.55
C LEU A 28 11.67 -2.37 1.59
N VAL A 29 10.37 -2.37 1.77
CA VAL A 29 9.46 -1.39 1.15
C VAL A 29 8.69 -0.68 2.25
N VAL A 30 8.68 0.64 2.24
CA VAL A 30 7.84 1.46 3.11
C VAL A 30 7.06 2.40 2.22
N THR A 31 5.75 2.28 2.21
CA THR A 31 4.92 3.07 1.31
C THR A 31 3.53 3.30 1.85
N SER A 32 2.94 4.39 1.37
CA SER A 32 1.54 4.73 1.56
C SER A 32 0.93 4.91 0.17
N PRO A 33 0.25 3.88 -0.35
CA PRO A 33 -0.31 3.96 -1.70
C PRO A 33 -1.49 4.93 -1.76
N PRO A 34 -1.97 5.26 -2.97
CA PRO A 34 -3.20 6.04 -3.12
C PRO A 34 -4.38 5.38 -2.39
N TYR A 35 -5.12 6.20 -1.63
CA TYR A 35 -6.27 5.71 -0.85
C TYR A 35 -7.55 5.86 -1.67
N ASP A 36 -7.95 4.82 -2.37
CA ASP A 36 -9.15 4.82 -3.20
C ASP A 36 -9.21 6.07 -4.11
N ASN A 37 -10.29 6.86 -4.02
CA ASN A 37 -10.47 8.10 -4.74
C ASN A 37 -10.25 9.35 -3.86
N LEU A 38 -9.62 9.20 -2.69
CA LEU A 38 -9.41 10.32 -1.77
C LEU A 38 -8.44 11.37 -2.32
N ARG A 39 -7.61 11.00 -3.28
CA ARG A 39 -6.70 11.92 -3.98
C ARG A 39 -6.76 11.68 -5.47
N LYS A 40 -6.66 12.75 -6.24
CA LYS A 40 -6.54 12.68 -7.70
C LYS A 40 -5.07 12.69 -8.08
N TYR A 41 -4.64 11.72 -8.86
CA TYR A 41 -3.26 11.56 -9.31
C TYR A 41 -3.17 11.69 -10.83
N ASN A 42 -3.50 12.86 -11.38
CA ASN A 42 -3.31 13.19 -12.80
C ASN A 42 -3.76 12.10 -13.79
N GLY A 43 -4.91 11.46 -13.52
CA GLY A 43 -5.46 10.41 -14.38
C GLY A 43 -4.85 9.02 -14.18
N TYR A 44 -3.91 8.83 -13.27
CA TYR A 44 -3.39 7.51 -12.95
C TYR A 44 -4.40 6.68 -12.19
N SER A 45 -4.58 5.44 -12.63
CA SER A 45 -5.27 4.41 -11.86
C SER A 45 -4.24 3.60 -11.07
N PHE A 46 -4.63 3.17 -9.87
CA PHE A 46 -3.78 2.36 -9.02
C PHE A 46 -4.14 0.88 -9.20
N ASP A 47 -3.28 0.16 -9.92
CA ASP A 47 -3.43 -1.28 -10.15
C ASP A 47 -2.77 -2.07 -9.01
N PHE A 48 -3.49 -2.20 -7.90
CA PHE A 48 -2.97 -2.84 -6.70
C PHE A 48 -2.58 -4.31 -6.93
N GLU A 49 -3.40 -5.07 -7.64
CA GLU A 49 -3.15 -6.52 -7.82
C GLU A 49 -1.83 -6.77 -8.54
N SER A 50 -1.58 -6.02 -9.62
CA SER A 50 -0.33 -6.12 -10.35
C SER A 50 0.87 -5.69 -9.49
N ILE A 51 0.70 -4.63 -8.70
CA ILE A 51 1.75 -4.16 -7.80
C ILE A 51 2.06 -5.22 -6.74
N ALA A 52 1.05 -5.81 -6.11
CA ALA A 52 1.23 -6.86 -5.11
C ALA A 52 1.98 -8.08 -5.67
N CYS A 53 1.62 -8.50 -6.88
CA CYS A 53 2.28 -9.61 -7.55
C CYS A 53 3.75 -9.29 -7.86
N GLN A 54 4.04 -8.09 -8.34
CA GLN A 54 5.42 -7.67 -8.61
C GLN A 54 6.23 -7.52 -7.31
N LEU A 55 5.64 -7.00 -6.25
CA LEU A 55 6.28 -6.94 -4.95
C LEU A 55 6.65 -8.34 -4.46
N TYR A 56 5.77 -9.31 -4.62
CA TYR A 56 6.07 -10.70 -4.24
C TYR A 56 7.29 -11.24 -4.99
N ARG A 57 7.41 -10.91 -6.27
CA ARG A 57 8.54 -11.35 -7.10
C ARG A 57 9.86 -10.70 -6.70
N VAL A 58 9.85 -9.37 -6.45
CA VAL A 58 11.10 -8.62 -6.23
C VAL A 58 11.58 -8.60 -4.78
N MET A 59 10.69 -8.92 -3.83
CA MET A 59 11.08 -8.98 -2.41
C MET A 59 11.90 -10.23 -2.12
N LYS A 60 12.98 -10.05 -1.36
CA LYS A 60 13.74 -11.18 -0.84
C LYS A 60 12.94 -11.98 0.17
N PRO A 61 13.17 -13.31 0.27
CA PRO A 61 12.68 -14.06 1.42
C PRO A 61 13.17 -13.41 2.73
N GLY A 62 12.24 -13.17 3.66
CA GLY A 62 12.54 -12.44 4.89
C GLY A 62 12.55 -10.92 4.75
N GLY A 63 12.35 -10.39 3.56
CA GLY A 63 12.16 -8.96 3.35
C GLY A 63 10.85 -8.47 3.96
N VAL A 64 10.73 -7.17 4.17
CA VAL A 64 9.60 -6.57 4.89
C VAL A 64 8.96 -5.48 4.05
N ILE A 65 7.64 -5.49 4.01
CA ILE A 65 6.83 -4.40 3.45
C ILE A 65 6.06 -3.74 4.58
N VAL A 66 6.17 -2.43 4.70
CA VAL A 66 5.32 -1.62 5.58
C VAL A 66 4.34 -0.87 4.69
N TRP A 67 3.07 -1.24 4.80
CA TRP A 67 2.00 -0.78 3.92
C TRP A 67 0.99 0.03 4.71
N VAL A 68 0.98 1.35 4.50
CA VAL A 68 0.09 2.28 5.22
C VAL A 68 -1.08 2.63 4.32
N VAL A 69 -2.29 2.34 4.77
CA VAL A 69 -3.50 2.54 3.96
C VAL A 69 -4.69 2.95 4.80
N GLY A 70 -5.49 3.86 4.26
CA GLY A 70 -6.78 4.25 4.80
C GLY A 70 -7.92 3.88 3.86
N ASP A 71 -9.13 3.98 4.35
CA ASP A 71 -10.33 3.67 3.59
C ASP A 71 -11.13 4.94 3.30
N SER A 72 -11.86 4.93 2.19
CA SER A 72 -12.86 5.94 1.86
C SER A 72 -14.25 5.51 2.33
N ILE A 73 -15.17 6.45 2.26
CA ILE A 73 -16.57 6.21 2.59
C ILE A 73 -17.38 6.45 1.32
N ASP A 74 -18.23 5.49 0.97
CA ASP A 74 -19.08 5.59 -0.20
C ASP A 74 -20.30 6.50 0.02
N LYS A 75 -21.05 6.72 -1.04
CA LYS A 75 -22.26 7.55 -1.00
C LYS A 75 -23.36 7.03 -0.05
N ASN A 76 -23.31 5.76 0.30
CA ASN A 76 -24.26 5.12 1.22
C ASN A 76 -23.77 5.15 2.69
N GLY A 77 -22.61 5.74 2.94
CA GLY A 77 -22.00 5.83 4.26
C GLY A 77 -21.26 4.57 4.69
N SER A 78 -20.95 3.68 3.75
CA SER A 78 -20.17 2.46 4.03
C SER A 78 -18.69 2.68 3.79
N GLU A 79 -17.85 2.15 4.66
CA GLU A 79 -16.41 2.14 4.43
C GLU A 79 -16.07 1.22 3.27
N SER A 80 -15.08 1.60 2.47
CA SER A 80 -14.63 0.82 1.30
C SER A 80 -14.02 -0.52 1.69
N LEU A 81 -13.42 -0.61 2.88
CA LEU A 81 -12.63 -1.75 3.36
C LEU A 81 -11.48 -2.12 2.43
N THR A 82 -11.01 -1.18 1.63
CA THR A 82 -9.88 -1.39 0.72
C THR A 82 -8.64 -1.85 1.49
N SER A 83 -8.42 -1.30 2.69
CA SER A 83 -7.31 -1.71 3.56
C SER A 83 -7.34 -3.21 3.84
N PHE A 84 -8.48 -3.75 4.23
CA PHE A 84 -8.64 -5.18 4.52
C PHE A 84 -8.52 -6.03 3.26
N LYS A 85 -9.11 -5.58 2.16
CA LYS A 85 -9.01 -6.27 0.87
C LYS A 85 -7.56 -6.37 0.40
N GLN A 86 -6.80 -5.31 0.55
CA GLN A 86 -5.38 -5.30 0.18
C GLN A 86 -4.56 -6.24 1.07
N ALA A 87 -4.78 -6.22 2.38
CA ALA A 87 -4.10 -7.13 3.30
C ALA A 87 -4.40 -8.60 2.97
N ILE A 88 -5.66 -8.92 2.72
CA ILE A 88 -6.08 -10.28 2.33
C ILE A 88 -5.43 -10.68 1.00
N TYR A 89 -5.40 -9.79 0.03
CA TYR A 89 -4.80 -10.08 -1.28
C TYR A 89 -3.29 -10.32 -1.18
N PHE A 90 -2.57 -9.56 -0.36
CA PHE A 90 -1.16 -9.84 -0.10
C PHE A 90 -0.95 -11.26 0.42
N LYS A 91 -1.82 -11.70 1.32
CA LYS A 91 -1.77 -13.07 1.84
C LYS A 91 -2.05 -14.10 0.74
N GLU A 92 -3.01 -13.83 -0.12
CA GLU A 92 -3.33 -14.69 -1.27
C GLU A 92 -2.17 -14.78 -2.27
N CYS A 93 -1.38 -13.72 -2.43
CA CYS A 93 -0.18 -13.72 -3.26
C CYS A 93 0.95 -14.60 -2.69
N GLY A 94 0.90 -14.92 -1.39
CA GLY A 94 1.91 -15.74 -0.72
C GLY A 94 2.65 -15.05 0.40
N PHE A 95 2.39 -13.78 0.66
CA PHE A 95 2.98 -13.06 1.80
C PHE A 95 2.40 -13.52 3.13
N ASN A 96 3.18 -13.39 4.17
CA ASN A 96 2.71 -13.50 5.54
C ASN A 96 2.40 -12.10 6.08
N ILE A 97 1.20 -11.90 6.60
CA ILE A 97 0.88 -10.66 7.32
C ILE A 97 1.42 -10.83 8.73
N HIS A 98 2.54 -10.18 9.00
CA HIS A 98 3.25 -10.33 10.27
C HIS A 98 2.52 -9.60 11.40
N ASP A 99 2.23 -8.31 11.19
CA ASP A 99 1.54 -7.48 12.17
C ASP A 99 0.54 -6.55 11.50
N THR A 100 -0.57 -6.33 12.20
CA THR A 100 -1.52 -5.25 11.87
C THR A 100 -1.34 -4.16 12.91
N MET A 101 -0.72 -3.06 12.50
CA MET A 101 -0.44 -1.92 13.35
C MET A 101 -1.33 -0.73 12.98
N LEU A 102 -1.39 0.24 13.85
CA LEU A 102 -2.12 1.48 13.61
C LEU A 102 -1.14 2.64 13.60
N TYR A 103 -1.19 3.43 12.54
CA TYR A 103 -0.52 4.72 12.49
C TYR A 103 -1.45 5.78 13.07
N LYS A 104 -1.21 6.16 14.32
CA LYS A 104 -2.02 7.16 15.00
C LYS A 104 -1.61 8.55 14.54
N LYS A 105 -2.59 9.31 14.05
CA LYS A 105 -2.36 10.69 13.64
C LYS A 105 -2.57 11.65 14.80
N ALA A 106 -1.74 12.69 14.88
CA ALA A 106 -1.97 13.83 15.74
C ALA A 106 -2.87 14.84 15.01
N GLY A 107 -3.84 15.41 15.71
CA GLY A 107 -4.71 16.45 15.17
C GLY A 107 -6.19 16.13 15.37
N MET A 108 -6.99 17.19 15.34
CA MET A 108 -8.44 17.10 15.46
C MET A 108 -9.07 17.10 14.07
N ARG A 109 -9.93 16.11 13.82
CA ARG A 109 -10.88 16.17 12.71
C ARG A 109 -12.13 16.88 13.17
N PHE A 110 -12.83 17.51 12.22
CA PHE A 110 -14.16 18.04 12.50
C PHE A 110 -15.07 16.87 12.87
N PRO A 111 -15.83 16.98 14.01
CA PRO A 111 -16.71 15.91 14.42
C PRO A 111 -17.84 15.72 13.41
N GLU A 112 -18.06 14.49 13.03
CA GLU A 112 -19.21 14.09 12.24
C GLU A 112 -20.33 13.58 13.15
N ARG A 113 -21.59 13.87 12.78
CA ARG A 113 -22.74 13.48 13.58
C ARG A 113 -23.06 11.99 13.54
N ARG A 114 -22.56 11.28 12.52
CA ARG A 114 -23.00 9.90 12.21
C ARG A 114 -21.92 8.85 12.40
N ARG A 115 -20.70 9.24 12.72
CA ARG A 115 -19.60 8.30 12.92
C ARG A 115 -18.53 8.85 13.83
N TYR A 116 -17.73 7.96 14.35
CA TYR A 116 -16.58 8.33 15.16
C TYR A 116 -15.48 8.96 14.29
N ALA A 117 -14.78 9.94 14.84
CA ALA A 117 -13.61 10.51 14.17
C ALA A 117 -12.49 9.46 14.11
N GLN A 118 -12.02 9.19 12.92
CA GLN A 118 -10.91 8.27 12.71
C GLN A 118 -9.59 9.02 12.79
N ILE A 119 -8.77 8.68 13.76
CA ILE A 119 -7.48 9.34 14.02
C ILE A 119 -6.28 8.44 13.69
N PHE A 120 -6.51 7.38 12.93
CA PHE A 120 -5.45 6.44 12.57
C PHE A 120 -5.59 5.96 11.13
N GLU A 121 -4.51 5.38 10.63
CA GLU A 121 -4.50 4.58 9.41
C GLU A 121 -3.96 3.20 9.73
N TYR A 122 -4.38 2.19 8.96
CA TYR A 122 -3.82 0.86 9.11
C TYR A 122 -2.39 0.81 8.58
N MET A 123 -1.53 0.14 9.31
CA MET A 123 -0.14 -0.08 8.92
C MET A 123 0.14 -1.57 9.01
N PHE A 124 0.11 -2.23 7.87
CA PHE A 124 0.38 -3.66 7.79
C PHE A 124 1.88 -3.88 7.64
N VAL A 125 2.41 -4.79 8.45
CA VAL A 125 3.79 -5.26 8.35
C VAL A 125 3.75 -6.65 7.73
N ILE A 126 4.33 -6.76 6.55
CA ILE A 126 4.21 -7.94 5.68
C ILE A 126 5.59 -8.53 5.43
#